data_6f6842f28db39c107b3ea443d34b0640
#
_entry.id   6f6842f28db39c107b3ea443d34b0640
#
_cell.length_a   1.000
_cell.length_b   1.000
_cell.length_c   1.000
_cell.angle_alpha   90.00
_cell.angle_beta   90.00
_cell.angle_gamma   90.00
#
_symmetry.space_group_name_H-M   'P 1'
#
loop_
_entity.id
_entity.type
_entity.pdbx_description
1 polymer ?
#
loop_
_entity_poly.entity_id
_entity_poly.type
_entity_poly.pdbx_seq_one_letter_code
_entity_poly.pdbx_strand_id
1 'polypeptide(L)'
;MTAERGAARHTLSAYRGDLSALEVHLKACGKRFLNAQPDDLRKYLTSLHKAKLGARSTTRRLSSARQFFQFLYREGIRADDPSVSLDRPRLPKPLPKYLGESEVEALLAAANAQRRSDGVRGAALLEMLYASGLRVSELVSLPIAAARNPSVLIVRGKGSKERMIPVGEAAQIALQKYLCVRAQFLPKKKANSAWLFPSSGASGHLTRDGFSKMLKDIAVASGLSPSRVSPHVLRHSFATHLLSHGADLRTLQQLLGHSDISTTQIYMHVLDERLKKLVQTHHPLKGFKL
;
A
#
# COMPACT_ATOMS: atom_id res chain seq x y z
N MET A 1 20.81 -9.28 -5.86
CA MET A 1 19.61 -8.56 -5.38
C MET A 1 19.54 -8.40 -3.87
N THR A 2 19.75 -9.45 -3.07
CA THR A 2 19.72 -9.30 -1.60
C THR A 2 20.95 -8.53 -1.11
N ALA A 3 22.12 -8.86 -1.62
CA ALA A 3 23.38 -8.22 -1.23
C ALA A 3 23.56 -6.82 -1.84
N GLU A 4 23.15 -6.61 -3.10
CA GLU A 4 23.43 -5.36 -3.82
C GLU A 4 22.34 -4.27 -3.67
N ARG A 5 21.08 -4.65 -3.42
CA ARG A 5 19.94 -3.69 -3.43
C ARG A 5 19.07 -3.70 -2.18
N GLY A 6 19.40 -4.49 -1.15
CA GLY A 6 18.60 -4.54 0.08
C GLY A 6 17.11 -4.81 -0.17
N ALA A 7 16.79 -5.66 -1.14
CA ALA A 7 15.40 -5.90 -1.55
C ALA A 7 14.58 -6.49 -0.40
N ALA A 8 13.39 -5.94 -0.17
CA ALA A 8 12.50 -6.41 0.89
C ALA A 8 12.11 -7.89 0.68
N ARG A 9 11.94 -8.66 1.76
CA ARG A 9 11.57 -10.10 1.72
C ARG A 9 10.39 -10.38 0.81
N HIS A 10 9.37 -9.53 0.80
CA HIS A 10 8.21 -9.67 -0.08
C HIS A 10 8.55 -9.49 -1.57
N THR A 11 9.47 -8.61 -1.92
CA THR A 11 9.94 -8.43 -3.29
C THR A 11 10.68 -9.68 -3.76
N LEU A 12 11.53 -10.24 -2.91
CA LEU A 12 12.26 -11.47 -3.22
C LEU A 12 11.31 -12.67 -3.42
N SER A 13 10.31 -12.80 -2.54
CA SER A 13 9.29 -13.86 -2.66
C SER A 13 8.47 -13.71 -3.94
N ALA A 14 8.05 -12.48 -4.29
CA ALA A 14 7.32 -12.21 -5.52
C ALA A 14 8.17 -12.52 -6.77
N TYR A 15 9.43 -12.10 -6.78
CA TYR A 15 10.35 -12.36 -7.90
C TYR A 15 10.68 -13.84 -8.03
N ARG A 16 10.84 -14.56 -6.92
CA ARG A 16 11.01 -16.01 -6.94
C ARG A 16 9.81 -16.69 -7.61
N GLY A 17 8.59 -16.34 -7.21
CA GLY A 17 7.38 -16.89 -7.82
C GLY A 17 7.25 -16.53 -9.31
N ASP A 18 7.63 -15.31 -9.71
CA ASP A 18 7.62 -14.89 -11.11
C ASP A 18 8.62 -15.67 -11.95
N LEU A 19 9.84 -15.85 -11.46
CA LEU A 19 10.89 -16.59 -12.15
C LEU A 19 10.58 -18.10 -12.20
N SER A 20 10.01 -18.67 -11.15
CA SER A 20 9.56 -20.06 -11.17
C SER A 20 8.48 -20.30 -12.25
N ALA A 21 7.53 -19.35 -12.39
CA ALA A 21 6.51 -19.43 -13.44
C ALA A 21 7.12 -19.32 -14.86
N LEU A 22 8.12 -18.47 -15.04
CA LEU A 22 8.86 -18.35 -16.29
C LEU A 22 9.66 -19.65 -16.60
N GLU A 23 10.31 -20.21 -15.58
CA GLU A 23 11.06 -21.46 -15.70
C GLU A 23 10.18 -22.63 -16.18
N VAL A 24 9.01 -22.77 -15.57
CA VAL A 24 8.03 -23.80 -15.97
C VAL A 24 7.61 -23.61 -17.43
N HIS A 25 7.35 -22.38 -17.86
CA HIS A 25 7.00 -22.08 -19.26
C HIS A 25 8.14 -22.44 -20.21
N LEU A 26 9.36 -22.04 -19.90
CA LEU A 26 10.53 -22.33 -20.74
C LEU A 26 10.78 -23.83 -20.84
N LYS A 27 10.69 -24.57 -19.73
CA LYS A 27 10.83 -26.03 -19.72
C LYS A 27 9.78 -26.72 -20.60
N ALA A 28 8.55 -26.25 -20.59
CA ALA A 28 7.49 -26.77 -21.47
C ALA A 28 7.79 -26.53 -22.96
N CYS A 29 8.61 -25.54 -23.28
CA CYS A 29 9.10 -25.27 -24.63
C CYS A 29 10.48 -25.91 -24.94
N GLY A 30 11.00 -26.81 -24.09
CA GLY A 30 12.33 -27.41 -24.24
C GLY A 30 13.48 -26.43 -24.04
N LYS A 31 13.25 -25.30 -23.36
CA LYS A 31 14.21 -24.22 -23.12
C LYS A 31 14.58 -24.11 -21.64
N ARG A 32 15.70 -23.46 -21.38
CA ARG A 32 16.19 -23.07 -20.05
C ARG A 32 16.55 -21.59 -20.07
N PHE A 33 16.77 -21.00 -18.91
CA PHE A 33 17.20 -19.60 -18.81
C PHE A 33 18.46 -19.29 -19.65
N LEU A 34 19.38 -20.24 -19.74
CA LEU A 34 20.66 -20.05 -20.44
C LEU A 34 20.54 -20.05 -21.96
N ASN A 35 19.50 -20.65 -22.53
CA ASN A 35 19.32 -20.74 -23.99
C ASN A 35 17.99 -20.15 -24.48
N ALA A 36 17.25 -19.44 -23.59
CA ALA A 36 16.02 -18.76 -23.94
C ALA A 36 16.31 -17.61 -24.92
N GLN A 37 15.49 -17.48 -25.96
CA GLN A 37 15.56 -16.45 -26.99
C GLN A 37 14.47 -15.38 -26.75
N PRO A 38 14.58 -14.19 -27.32
CA PRO A 38 13.55 -13.15 -27.20
C PRO A 38 12.14 -13.64 -27.55
N ASP A 39 12.02 -14.52 -28.54
CA ASP A 39 10.72 -15.09 -28.94
C ASP A 39 10.10 -16.01 -27.90
N ASP A 40 10.90 -16.75 -27.15
CA ASP A 40 10.41 -17.58 -26.04
C ASP A 40 9.78 -16.69 -24.94
N LEU A 41 10.39 -15.55 -24.67
CA LEU A 41 9.86 -14.58 -23.72
C LEU A 41 8.60 -13.87 -24.25
N ARG A 42 8.52 -13.57 -25.55
CA ARG A 42 7.29 -13.07 -26.19
C ARG A 42 6.15 -14.07 -26.08
N LYS A 43 6.42 -15.36 -26.35
CA LYS A 43 5.44 -16.46 -26.16
C LYS A 43 4.97 -16.53 -24.70
N TYR A 44 5.89 -16.39 -23.74
CA TYR A 44 5.53 -16.34 -22.33
C TYR A 44 4.58 -15.19 -22.02
N LEU A 45 4.88 -13.97 -22.46
CA LEU A 45 3.99 -12.81 -22.27
C LEU A 45 2.62 -13.03 -22.90
N THR A 46 2.58 -13.61 -24.09
CA THR A 46 1.33 -13.99 -24.79
C THR A 46 0.53 -15.01 -23.98
N SER A 47 1.20 -16.01 -23.37
CA SER A 47 0.54 -17.00 -22.52
C SER A 47 -0.08 -16.39 -21.27
N LEU A 48 0.59 -15.40 -20.66
CA LEU A 48 0.05 -14.64 -19.52
C LEU A 48 -1.21 -13.85 -19.91
N HIS A 49 -1.21 -13.28 -21.11
CA HIS A 49 -2.37 -12.56 -21.64
C HIS A 49 -3.55 -13.51 -21.90
N LYS A 50 -3.30 -14.67 -22.54
CA LYS A 50 -4.31 -15.72 -22.73
C LYS A 50 -4.89 -16.23 -21.43
N ALA A 51 -4.06 -16.34 -20.38
CA ALA A 51 -4.49 -16.70 -19.03
C ALA A 51 -5.23 -15.54 -18.30
N LYS A 52 -5.57 -14.45 -18.98
CA LYS A 52 -6.25 -13.25 -18.44
C LYS A 52 -5.56 -12.66 -17.21
N LEU A 53 -4.24 -12.77 -17.13
CA LEU A 53 -3.48 -12.15 -16.05
C LEU A 53 -3.55 -10.62 -16.19
N GLY A 54 -3.85 -9.94 -15.07
CA GLY A 54 -3.99 -8.50 -15.07
C GLY A 54 -2.70 -7.78 -15.52
N ALA A 55 -2.83 -6.68 -16.26
CA ALA A 55 -1.72 -5.94 -16.88
C ALA A 55 -0.60 -5.56 -15.89
N ARG A 56 -0.96 -5.19 -14.64
CA ARG A 56 0.04 -4.90 -13.57
C ARG A 56 0.87 -6.13 -13.20
N SER A 57 0.24 -7.31 -13.11
CA SER A 57 0.92 -8.56 -12.80
C SER A 57 1.84 -8.99 -13.93
N THR A 58 1.41 -8.81 -15.19
CA THR A 58 2.22 -9.05 -16.38
C THR A 58 3.43 -8.12 -16.41
N THR A 59 3.25 -6.83 -16.15
CA THR A 59 4.35 -5.85 -16.07
C THR A 59 5.35 -6.21 -14.98
N ARG A 60 4.88 -6.65 -13.79
CA ARG A 60 5.76 -7.09 -12.71
C ARG A 60 6.57 -8.31 -13.11
N ARG A 61 5.94 -9.34 -13.73
CA ARG A 61 6.63 -10.54 -14.23
C ARG A 61 7.68 -10.22 -15.28
N LEU A 62 7.37 -9.31 -16.20
CA LEU A 62 8.33 -8.82 -17.17
C LEU A 62 9.52 -8.11 -16.49
N SER A 63 9.24 -7.28 -15.47
CA SER A 63 10.31 -6.60 -14.71
C SER A 63 11.20 -7.59 -13.96
N SER A 64 10.62 -8.65 -13.39
CA SER A 64 11.38 -9.72 -12.74
C SER A 64 12.27 -10.45 -13.73
N ALA A 65 11.74 -10.80 -14.92
CA ALA A 65 12.50 -11.46 -15.98
C ALA A 65 13.67 -10.59 -16.46
N ARG A 66 13.40 -9.30 -16.75
CA ARG A 66 14.45 -8.35 -17.18
C ARG A 66 15.57 -8.21 -16.16
N GLN A 67 15.24 -8.03 -14.89
CA GLN A 67 16.28 -7.92 -13.86
C GLN A 67 17.09 -9.20 -13.72
N PHE A 68 16.47 -10.36 -13.95
CA PHE A 68 17.15 -11.64 -13.91
C PHE A 68 18.08 -11.84 -15.11
N PHE A 69 17.62 -11.60 -16.35
CA PHE A 69 18.47 -11.75 -17.54
C PHE A 69 19.59 -10.70 -17.58
N GLN A 70 19.32 -9.47 -17.15
CA GLN A 70 20.35 -8.45 -16.99
C GLN A 70 21.40 -8.86 -15.96
N PHE A 71 21.01 -9.54 -14.87
CA PHE A 71 21.94 -10.12 -13.91
C PHE A 71 22.79 -11.19 -14.57
N LEU A 72 22.19 -12.18 -15.28
CA LEU A 72 22.93 -13.23 -15.96
C LEU A 72 23.96 -12.67 -16.96
N TYR A 73 23.58 -11.64 -17.70
CA TYR A 73 24.48 -10.94 -18.65
C TYR A 73 25.64 -10.25 -17.92
N ARG A 74 25.36 -9.52 -16.85
CA ARG A 74 26.42 -8.81 -16.07
C ARG A 74 27.40 -9.73 -15.39
N GLU A 75 26.95 -10.89 -14.92
CA GLU A 75 27.82 -11.91 -14.30
C GLU A 75 28.55 -12.78 -15.34
N GLY A 76 28.43 -12.50 -16.63
CA GLY A 76 29.06 -13.28 -17.69
C GLY A 76 28.51 -14.69 -17.85
N ILE A 77 27.37 -15.03 -17.20
CA ILE A 77 26.73 -16.36 -17.28
C ILE A 77 26.05 -16.50 -18.66
N ARG A 78 25.62 -15.40 -19.27
CA ARG A 78 25.15 -15.30 -20.66
C ARG A 78 25.92 -14.24 -21.41
N ALA A 79 26.10 -14.45 -22.73
CA ALA A 79 26.69 -13.47 -23.61
C ALA A 79 25.69 -12.39 -24.09
N ASP A 80 24.39 -12.58 -23.84
CA ASP A 80 23.29 -11.71 -24.30
C ASP A 80 22.21 -11.52 -23.22
N ASP A 81 21.38 -10.50 -23.39
CA ASP A 81 20.15 -10.30 -22.60
C ASP A 81 18.92 -10.39 -23.54
N PRO A 82 18.20 -11.54 -23.57
CA PRO A 82 17.06 -11.74 -24.45
C PRO A 82 15.84 -10.87 -24.09
N SER A 83 15.88 -10.17 -22.96
CA SER A 83 14.76 -9.34 -22.51
C SER A 83 14.82 -7.90 -22.98
N VAL A 84 15.92 -7.46 -23.60
CA VAL A 84 16.11 -6.06 -24.06
C VAL A 84 15.06 -5.64 -25.06
N SER A 85 14.76 -6.52 -26.04
CA SER A 85 13.83 -6.23 -27.15
C SER A 85 12.35 -6.40 -26.80
N LEU A 86 12.02 -6.68 -25.54
CA LEU A 86 10.61 -6.84 -25.13
C LEU A 86 9.98 -5.48 -24.87
N ASP A 87 8.79 -5.26 -25.42
CA ASP A 87 8.02 -4.05 -25.11
C ASP A 87 7.38 -4.12 -23.73
N ARG A 88 7.28 -2.97 -23.06
CA ARG A 88 6.49 -2.87 -21.83
C ARG A 88 5.01 -2.75 -22.19
N PRO A 89 4.12 -3.57 -21.62
CA PRO A 89 2.69 -3.34 -21.77
C PRO A 89 2.35 -1.89 -21.36
N ARG A 90 1.68 -1.17 -22.25
CA ARG A 90 1.17 0.17 -21.91
C ARG A 90 0.10 0.01 -20.83
N LEU A 91 0.40 0.45 -19.63
CA LEU A 91 -0.60 0.53 -18.56
C LEU A 91 -1.36 1.84 -18.73
N PRO A 92 -2.68 1.81 -18.81
CA PRO A 92 -3.45 3.04 -18.65
C PRO A 92 -3.09 3.62 -17.28
N LYS A 93 -2.81 4.93 -17.21
CA LYS A 93 -2.64 5.62 -15.94
C LYS A 93 -4.01 5.65 -15.25
N PRO A 94 -4.28 4.81 -14.25
CA PRO A 94 -5.55 4.89 -13.55
C PRO A 94 -5.60 6.24 -12.84
N LEU A 95 -6.74 6.90 -12.90
CA LEU A 95 -7.00 8.04 -12.01
C LEU A 95 -6.79 7.60 -10.56
N PRO A 96 -6.14 8.42 -9.73
CA PRO A 96 -5.97 8.10 -8.32
C PRO A 96 -7.33 7.87 -7.68
N LYS A 97 -7.53 6.70 -7.09
CA LYS A 97 -8.76 6.39 -6.36
C LYS A 97 -8.58 6.89 -4.93
N TYR A 98 -9.33 7.88 -4.54
CA TYR A 98 -9.45 8.32 -3.15
C TYR A 98 -10.95 8.45 -2.80
N LEU A 99 -11.26 8.48 -1.53
CA LEU A 99 -12.59 8.74 -1.00
C LEU A 99 -12.67 10.23 -0.63
N GLY A 100 -13.80 10.86 -0.85
CA GLY A 100 -14.10 12.19 -0.35
C GLY A 100 -14.20 12.20 1.18
N GLU A 101 -14.11 13.38 1.79
CA GLU A 101 -14.18 13.53 3.25
C GLU A 101 -15.50 12.98 3.81
N SER A 102 -16.63 13.31 3.18
CA SER A 102 -17.93 12.77 3.58
C SER A 102 -18.03 11.25 3.48
N GLU A 103 -17.35 10.63 2.52
CA GLU A 103 -17.30 9.16 2.40
C GLU A 103 -16.47 8.55 3.53
N VAL A 104 -15.38 9.22 3.93
CA VAL A 104 -14.56 8.78 5.07
C VAL A 104 -15.31 8.96 6.37
N GLU A 105 -16.01 10.07 6.56
CA GLU A 105 -16.88 10.31 7.73
C GLU A 105 -17.97 9.25 7.84
N ALA A 106 -18.62 8.87 6.75
CA ALA A 106 -19.60 7.80 6.73
C ALA A 106 -19.01 6.45 7.15
N LEU A 107 -17.77 6.14 6.69
CA LEU A 107 -17.05 4.93 7.12
C LEU A 107 -16.75 4.95 8.62
N LEU A 108 -16.25 6.08 9.12
CA LEU A 108 -15.93 6.24 10.55
C LEU A 108 -17.18 6.14 11.41
N ALA A 109 -18.29 6.78 11.01
CA ALA A 109 -19.57 6.70 11.70
C ALA A 109 -20.09 5.25 11.73
N ALA A 110 -20.07 4.54 10.59
CA ALA A 110 -20.49 3.14 10.51
C ALA A 110 -19.61 2.21 11.37
N ALA A 111 -18.31 2.46 11.42
CA ALA A 111 -17.40 1.69 12.28
C ALA A 111 -17.68 1.93 13.77
N ASN A 112 -17.88 3.18 14.17
CA ASN A 112 -18.17 3.57 15.55
C ASN A 112 -19.55 3.13 16.04
N ALA A 113 -20.51 2.91 15.15
CA ALA A 113 -21.84 2.38 15.48
C ALA A 113 -21.81 0.88 15.86
N GLN A 114 -20.77 0.16 15.49
CA GLN A 114 -20.63 -1.26 15.78
C GLN A 114 -20.21 -1.50 17.24
N ARG A 115 -21.12 -2.08 18.03
CA ARG A 115 -20.90 -2.32 19.48
C ARG A 115 -20.14 -3.61 19.81
N ARG A 116 -20.06 -4.56 18.88
CA ARG A 116 -19.32 -5.82 19.10
C ARG A 116 -17.82 -5.55 19.15
N SER A 117 -17.08 -6.36 19.87
CA SER A 117 -15.61 -6.21 20.02
C SER A 117 -14.87 -6.12 18.68
N ASP A 118 -15.29 -6.88 17.66
CA ASP A 118 -14.75 -6.79 16.32
C ASP A 118 -15.01 -5.42 15.68
N GLY A 119 -16.18 -4.83 15.89
CA GLY A 119 -16.51 -3.49 15.44
C GLY A 119 -15.64 -2.43 16.12
N VAL A 120 -15.48 -2.51 17.45
CA VAL A 120 -14.62 -1.60 18.22
C VAL A 120 -13.16 -1.70 17.73
N ARG A 121 -12.68 -2.91 17.44
CA ARG A 121 -11.36 -3.11 16.83
C ARG A 121 -11.28 -2.51 15.42
N GLY A 122 -12.33 -2.69 14.61
CA GLY A 122 -12.43 -2.13 13.28
C GLY A 122 -12.40 -0.61 13.27
N ALA A 123 -13.15 0.02 14.18
CA ALA A 123 -13.16 1.46 14.37
C ALA A 123 -11.78 2.00 14.77
N ALA A 124 -11.11 1.37 15.75
CA ALA A 124 -9.77 1.78 16.15
C ALA A 124 -8.75 1.65 15.00
N LEU A 125 -8.81 0.57 14.22
CA LEU A 125 -7.94 0.38 13.07
C LEU A 125 -8.18 1.42 11.98
N LEU A 126 -9.46 1.73 11.69
CA LEU A 126 -9.84 2.71 10.67
C LEU A 126 -9.42 4.13 11.08
N GLU A 127 -9.73 4.53 12.31
CA GLU A 127 -9.33 5.83 12.87
C GLU A 127 -7.81 5.99 12.86
N MET A 128 -7.08 4.99 13.36
CA MET A 128 -5.62 5.01 13.37
C MET A 128 -5.03 5.09 11.96
N LEU A 129 -5.60 4.35 10.99
CA LEU A 129 -5.14 4.38 9.61
C LEU A 129 -5.33 5.76 8.98
N TYR A 130 -6.52 6.34 9.15
CA TYR A 130 -6.85 7.62 8.55
C TYR A 130 -6.17 8.80 9.25
N ALA A 131 -6.01 8.76 10.57
CA ALA A 131 -5.30 9.82 11.31
C ALA A 131 -3.79 9.82 11.07
N SER A 132 -3.19 8.68 10.75
CA SER A 132 -1.72 8.55 10.66
C SER A 132 -1.19 8.33 9.25
N GLY A 133 -2.05 7.94 8.31
CA GLY A 133 -1.64 7.54 6.96
C GLY A 133 -0.65 6.37 6.93
N LEU A 134 -0.64 5.49 7.93
CA LEU A 134 0.22 4.31 7.99
C LEU A 134 0.02 3.38 6.80
N ARG A 135 1.07 2.63 6.43
CA ARG A 135 0.86 1.46 5.58
C ARG A 135 0.11 0.39 6.38
N VAL A 136 -0.77 -0.37 5.71
CA VAL A 136 -1.52 -1.43 6.38
C VAL A 136 -0.62 -2.40 7.15
N SER A 137 0.55 -2.74 6.62
CA SER A 137 1.53 -3.59 7.30
C SER A 137 2.09 -2.96 8.57
N GLU A 138 2.33 -1.65 8.57
CA GLU A 138 2.79 -0.90 9.73
C GLU A 138 1.70 -0.88 10.81
N LEU A 139 0.45 -0.56 10.43
CA LEU A 139 -0.69 -0.49 11.34
C LEU A 139 -0.94 -1.83 12.06
N VAL A 140 -1.08 -2.93 11.31
CA VAL A 140 -1.43 -4.23 11.92
C VAL A 140 -0.30 -4.84 12.73
N SER A 141 0.95 -4.41 12.49
CA SER A 141 2.14 -4.83 13.24
C SER A 141 2.62 -3.80 14.27
N LEU A 142 1.76 -2.86 14.68
CA LEU A 142 2.10 -1.95 15.77
C LEU A 142 2.35 -2.73 17.06
N PRO A 143 3.44 -2.44 17.80
CA PRO A 143 3.68 -3.04 19.11
C PRO A 143 2.69 -2.50 20.14
N ILE A 144 2.39 -3.27 21.17
CA ILE A 144 1.55 -2.82 22.29
C ILE A 144 2.10 -1.56 22.98
N ALA A 145 3.42 -1.38 22.91
CA ALA A 145 4.08 -0.19 23.46
C ALA A 145 3.59 1.12 22.79
N ALA A 146 3.07 1.07 21.57
CA ALA A 146 2.48 2.24 20.90
C ALA A 146 1.25 2.80 21.65
N ALA A 147 0.59 1.99 22.47
CA ALA A 147 -0.52 2.43 23.31
C ALA A 147 -0.10 3.24 24.56
N ARG A 148 1.19 3.25 24.91
CA ARG A 148 1.68 4.02 26.09
C ARG A 148 1.70 5.52 25.83
N ASN A 149 1.96 5.92 24.60
CA ASN A 149 1.89 7.31 24.17
C ASN A 149 1.04 7.38 22.89
N PRO A 150 -0.28 7.38 22.99
CA PRO A 150 -1.16 7.29 21.83
C PRO A 150 -1.17 8.55 20.97
N SER A 151 -0.64 9.68 21.46
CA SER A 151 -0.56 10.94 20.72
C SER A 151 0.54 10.95 19.65
N VAL A 152 1.54 10.06 19.74
CA VAL A 152 2.66 9.98 18.78
C VAL A 152 3.04 8.53 18.54
N LEU A 153 3.00 8.12 17.29
CA LEU A 153 3.48 6.80 16.85
C LEU A 153 4.91 6.88 16.35
N ILE A 154 5.76 5.98 16.83
CA ILE A 154 7.09 5.75 16.27
C ILE A 154 7.01 4.53 15.35
N VAL A 155 7.28 4.73 14.07
CA VAL A 155 7.12 3.70 13.04
C VAL A 155 8.42 3.51 12.28
N ARG A 156 8.84 2.25 12.14
CA ARG A 156 10.01 1.88 11.32
C ARG A 156 9.60 1.69 9.87
N GLY A 157 10.23 2.46 8.99
CA GLY A 157 10.06 2.39 7.56
C GLY A 157 11.10 1.50 6.85
N LYS A 158 11.17 1.63 5.53
CA LYS A 158 12.18 0.97 4.70
C LYS A 158 13.59 1.41 5.13
N GLY A 159 14.52 0.44 5.27
CA GLY A 159 15.89 0.72 5.71
C GLY A 159 16.01 1.02 7.21
N SER A 160 15.07 0.55 8.04
CA SER A 160 15.05 0.76 9.49
C SER A 160 14.99 2.22 9.95
N LYS A 161 14.70 3.16 9.05
CA LYS A 161 14.51 4.57 9.41
C LYS A 161 13.23 4.72 10.20
N GLU A 162 13.32 5.36 11.35
CA GLU A 162 12.17 5.66 12.19
C GLU A 162 11.56 7.03 11.81
N ARG A 163 10.25 7.12 11.94
CA ARG A 163 9.54 8.39 11.83
C ARG A 163 8.49 8.51 12.92
N MET A 164 8.31 9.72 13.41
CA MET A 164 7.24 10.06 14.35
C MET A 164 6.02 10.56 13.59
N ILE A 165 4.86 10.11 13.98
CA ILE A 165 3.58 10.48 13.37
C ILE A 165 2.66 10.94 14.49
N PRO A 166 2.22 12.20 14.50
CA PRO A 166 1.21 12.67 15.45
C PRO A 166 -0.13 12.00 15.16
N VAL A 167 -0.88 11.68 16.22
CA VAL A 167 -2.18 11.02 16.14
C VAL A 167 -3.23 11.93 16.79
N GLY A 168 -4.26 12.27 16.03
CA GLY A 168 -5.35 13.13 16.48
C GLY A 168 -6.20 12.46 17.57
N GLU A 169 -6.95 13.29 18.31
CA GLU A 169 -7.74 12.90 19.48
C GLU A 169 -8.76 11.80 19.17
N ALA A 170 -9.48 11.88 18.06
CA ALA A 170 -10.47 10.87 17.65
C ALA A 170 -9.88 9.45 17.59
N ALA A 171 -8.69 9.31 16.99
CA ALA A 171 -8.00 8.03 16.90
C ALA A 171 -7.48 7.57 18.27
N GLN A 172 -7.06 8.48 19.15
CA GLN A 172 -6.67 8.15 20.51
C GLN A 172 -7.88 7.60 21.32
N ILE A 173 -9.04 8.25 21.21
CA ILE A 173 -10.28 7.81 21.88
C ILE A 173 -10.70 6.43 21.36
N ALA A 174 -10.67 6.21 20.03
CA ALA A 174 -11.00 4.93 19.44
C ALA A 174 -10.03 3.83 19.89
N LEU A 175 -8.74 4.15 20.00
CA LEU A 175 -7.73 3.24 20.53
C LEU A 175 -7.99 2.89 21.99
N GLN A 176 -8.32 3.84 22.84
CA GLN A 176 -8.65 3.60 24.24
C GLN A 176 -9.87 2.66 24.39
N LYS A 177 -10.95 2.91 23.63
CA LYS A 177 -12.11 2.01 23.59
C LYS A 177 -11.72 0.58 23.19
N TYR A 178 -10.85 0.45 22.20
CA TYR A 178 -10.36 -0.85 21.78
C TYR A 178 -9.54 -1.55 22.86
N LEU A 179 -8.69 -0.84 23.58
CA LEU A 179 -7.87 -1.43 24.66
C LEU A 179 -8.72 -2.09 25.74
N CYS A 180 -9.92 -1.58 26.03
CA CYS A 180 -10.86 -2.19 26.97
C CYS A 180 -11.34 -3.59 26.52
N VAL A 181 -11.43 -3.83 25.21
CA VAL A 181 -11.90 -5.12 24.65
C VAL A 181 -10.77 -5.98 24.07
N ARG A 182 -9.54 -5.45 24.06
CA ARG A 182 -8.37 -6.09 23.41
C ARG A 182 -8.09 -7.50 23.92
N ALA A 183 -8.35 -7.77 25.20
CA ALA A 183 -8.13 -9.08 25.80
C ALA A 183 -8.87 -10.21 25.07
N GLN A 184 -10.02 -9.92 24.46
CA GLN A 184 -10.83 -10.90 23.72
C GLN A 184 -10.13 -11.42 22.44
N PHE A 185 -9.12 -10.71 21.95
CA PHE A 185 -8.36 -11.06 20.74
C PHE A 185 -7.02 -11.74 21.04
N LEU A 186 -6.69 -11.94 22.29
CA LEU A 186 -5.48 -12.66 22.67
C LEU A 186 -5.60 -14.15 22.30
N PRO A 187 -4.53 -14.78 21.82
CA PRO A 187 -4.53 -16.22 21.60
C PRO A 187 -4.84 -16.98 22.91
N LYS A 188 -5.74 -17.95 22.84
CA LYS A 188 -6.26 -18.72 24.00
C LYS A 188 -5.19 -19.27 24.97
N LYS A 189 -3.94 -19.43 24.51
CA LYS A 189 -2.82 -19.96 25.32
C LYS A 189 -1.81 -18.88 25.74
N LYS A 190 -2.08 -17.58 25.48
CA LYS A 190 -1.15 -16.49 25.78
C LYS A 190 -1.88 -15.39 26.56
N ALA A 191 -1.45 -15.15 27.78
CA ALA A 191 -1.96 -14.05 28.61
C ALA A 191 -1.56 -12.66 28.04
N ASN A 192 -0.50 -12.58 27.24
CA ASN A 192 0.05 -11.33 26.68
C ASN A 192 0.41 -11.48 25.21
N SER A 193 0.40 -10.36 24.51
CA SER A 193 0.90 -10.26 23.13
C SER A 193 1.70 -8.97 22.98
N ALA A 194 2.83 -9.07 22.28
CA ALA A 194 3.65 -7.90 21.95
C ALA A 194 2.98 -6.94 20.95
N TRP A 195 1.89 -7.38 20.31
CA TRP A 195 1.21 -6.65 19.26
C TRP A 195 0.01 -5.85 19.79
N LEU A 196 -0.19 -4.65 19.28
CA LEU A 196 -1.35 -3.81 19.61
C LEU A 196 -2.65 -4.49 19.15
N PHE A 197 -2.65 -5.06 17.94
CA PHE A 197 -3.79 -5.79 17.36
C PHE A 197 -3.47 -7.29 17.25
N PRO A 198 -3.58 -8.05 18.39
CA PRO A 198 -3.25 -9.47 18.41
C PRO A 198 -4.23 -10.30 17.61
N SER A 199 -3.77 -11.49 17.21
CA SER A 199 -4.57 -12.52 16.55
C SER A 199 -3.99 -13.91 16.84
N SER A 200 -4.82 -14.95 16.73
CA SER A 200 -4.42 -16.34 16.89
C SER A 200 -3.66 -16.92 15.69
N GLY A 201 -3.55 -16.19 14.58
CA GLY A 201 -2.82 -16.63 13.40
C GLY A 201 -1.30 -16.73 13.61
N ALA A 202 -0.58 -17.34 12.68
CA ALA A 202 0.86 -17.60 12.76
C ALA A 202 1.72 -16.33 12.99
N SER A 203 1.28 -15.17 12.50
CA SER A 203 1.96 -13.88 12.71
C SER A 203 1.80 -13.33 14.13
N GLY A 204 0.88 -13.86 14.93
CA GLY A 204 0.53 -13.38 16.27
C GLY A 204 -0.21 -12.03 16.28
N HIS A 205 -0.38 -11.38 15.13
CA HIS A 205 -1.13 -10.14 14.98
C HIS A 205 -2.14 -10.24 13.84
N LEU A 206 -3.07 -9.29 13.77
CA LEU A 206 -4.04 -9.19 12.68
C LEU A 206 -3.31 -9.13 11.33
N THR A 207 -3.79 -9.90 10.36
CA THR A 207 -3.23 -9.88 9.02
C THR A 207 -3.76 -8.70 8.20
N ARG A 208 -3.02 -8.31 7.15
CA ARG A 208 -3.48 -7.30 6.19
C ARG A 208 -4.82 -7.68 5.55
N ASP A 209 -4.98 -8.96 5.22
CA ASP A 209 -6.21 -9.49 4.61
C ASP A 209 -7.37 -9.50 5.62
N GLY A 210 -7.09 -9.82 6.90
CA GLY A 210 -8.07 -9.73 7.98
C GLY A 210 -8.61 -8.30 8.13
N PHE A 211 -7.73 -7.30 8.19
CA PHE A 211 -8.16 -5.90 8.24
C PHE A 211 -8.88 -5.47 6.95
N SER A 212 -8.42 -5.91 5.79
CA SER A 212 -9.09 -5.58 4.51
C SER A 212 -10.51 -6.14 4.44
N LYS A 213 -10.78 -7.32 5.02
CA LYS A 213 -12.13 -7.89 5.14
C LYS A 213 -13.00 -7.03 6.06
N MET A 214 -12.52 -6.73 7.28
CA MET A 214 -13.24 -5.86 8.22
C MET A 214 -13.59 -4.50 7.59
N LEU A 215 -12.66 -3.92 6.84
CA LEU A 215 -12.87 -2.65 6.16
C LEU A 215 -13.96 -2.74 5.07
N LYS A 216 -14.06 -3.86 4.37
CA LYS A 216 -15.14 -4.09 3.40
C LYS A 216 -16.50 -4.23 4.09
N ASP A 217 -16.56 -4.89 5.25
CA ASP A 217 -17.79 -5.01 6.02
C ASP A 217 -18.25 -3.63 6.54
N ILE A 218 -17.32 -2.79 6.99
CA ILE A 218 -17.60 -1.39 7.35
C ILE A 218 -18.09 -0.59 6.13
N ALA A 219 -17.49 -0.79 4.95
CA ALA A 219 -17.91 -0.13 3.72
C ALA A 219 -19.36 -0.47 3.35
N VAL A 220 -19.75 -1.74 3.44
CA VAL A 220 -21.14 -2.16 3.23
C VAL A 220 -22.07 -1.46 4.24
N ALA A 221 -21.69 -1.43 5.52
CA ALA A 221 -22.49 -0.79 6.57
C ALA A 221 -22.63 0.72 6.40
N SER A 222 -21.67 1.37 5.73
CA SER A 222 -21.71 2.81 5.42
C SER A 222 -22.39 3.15 4.08
N GLY A 223 -22.90 2.15 3.35
CA GLY A 223 -23.51 2.34 2.01
C GLY A 223 -22.49 2.53 0.88
N LEU A 224 -21.19 2.35 1.13
CA LEU A 224 -20.14 2.46 0.12
C LEU A 224 -19.86 1.13 -0.56
N SER A 225 -19.52 1.18 -1.86
CA SER A 225 -19.07 -0.02 -2.57
C SER A 225 -17.76 -0.56 -1.98
N PRO A 226 -17.71 -1.84 -1.53
CA PRO A 226 -16.50 -2.46 -1.00
C PRO A 226 -15.31 -2.47 -1.97
N SER A 227 -15.57 -2.37 -3.27
CA SER A 227 -14.53 -2.32 -4.31
C SER A 227 -13.80 -0.96 -4.35
N ARG A 228 -14.41 0.09 -3.80
CA ARG A 228 -13.81 1.43 -3.71
C ARG A 228 -12.97 1.60 -2.45
N VAL A 229 -13.18 0.77 -1.43
CA VAL A 229 -12.58 0.93 -0.10
C VAL A 229 -11.46 -0.09 0.11
N SER A 230 -10.29 0.40 0.44
CA SER A 230 -9.14 -0.42 0.82
C SER A 230 -8.19 0.39 1.72
N PRO A 231 -7.31 -0.27 2.50
CA PRO A 231 -6.32 0.46 3.30
C PRO A 231 -5.44 1.40 2.48
N HIS A 232 -5.14 1.03 1.24
CA HIS A 232 -4.34 1.87 0.34
C HIS A 232 -5.11 3.11 -0.13
N VAL A 233 -6.39 2.96 -0.45
CA VAL A 233 -7.28 4.07 -0.82
C VAL A 233 -7.41 5.05 0.34
N LEU A 234 -7.65 4.57 1.58
CA LEU A 234 -7.75 5.42 2.77
C LEU A 234 -6.47 6.20 3.06
N ARG A 235 -5.31 5.55 2.94
CA ARG A 235 -4.03 6.24 3.06
C ARG A 235 -3.86 7.30 1.96
N HIS A 236 -4.34 7.03 0.76
CA HIS A 236 -4.32 8.00 -0.33
C HIS A 236 -5.27 9.15 -0.08
N SER A 237 -6.48 8.87 0.44
CA SER A 237 -7.44 9.90 0.88
C SER A 237 -6.86 10.81 1.95
N PHE A 238 -6.25 10.23 3.00
CA PHE A 238 -5.54 11.00 4.03
C PHE A 238 -4.53 11.98 3.42
N ALA A 239 -3.68 11.50 2.52
CA ALA A 239 -2.68 12.34 1.87
C ALA A 239 -3.29 13.44 1.00
N THR A 240 -4.35 13.12 0.25
CA THR A 240 -5.08 14.06 -0.61
C THR A 240 -5.77 15.12 0.24
N HIS A 241 -6.46 14.74 1.31
CA HIS A 241 -7.15 15.66 2.21
C HIS A 241 -6.19 16.58 2.95
N LEU A 242 -5.05 16.09 3.45
CA LEU A 242 -4.03 16.96 4.05
C LEU A 242 -3.53 18.02 3.06
N LEU A 243 -3.26 17.66 1.81
CA LEU A 243 -2.83 18.61 0.79
C LEU A 243 -3.92 19.61 0.44
N SER A 244 -5.18 19.19 0.33
CA SER A 244 -6.31 20.10 0.08
C SER A 244 -6.53 21.08 1.22
N HIS A 245 -6.19 20.70 2.46
CA HIS A 245 -6.22 21.57 3.63
C HIS A 245 -4.94 22.38 3.87
N GLY A 246 -3.98 22.28 2.98
CA GLY A 246 -2.83 23.18 3.03
C GLY A 246 -1.53 22.63 3.54
N ALA A 247 -1.48 21.35 3.86
CA ALA A 247 -0.20 20.73 4.17
C ALA A 247 0.77 20.84 2.98
N ASP A 248 2.03 21.12 3.27
CA ASP A 248 3.05 21.13 2.25
C ASP A 248 3.46 19.69 1.86
N LEU A 249 3.92 19.54 0.62
CA LEU A 249 4.26 18.22 0.05
C LEU A 249 5.43 17.57 0.78
N ARG A 250 6.38 18.35 1.29
CA ARG A 250 7.57 17.86 1.98
C ARG A 250 7.20 17.27 3.35
N THR A 251 6.37 17.96 4.10
CA THR A 251 5.81 17.45 5.36
C THR A 251 5.03 16.15 5.13
N LEU A 252 4.20 16.11 4.09
CA LEU A 252 3.47 14.90 3.74
C LEU A 252 4.40 13.74 3.37
N GLN A 253 5.47 13.99 2.62
CA GLN A 253 6.48 12.97 2.30
C GLN A 253 7.11 12.38 3.57
N GLN A 254 7.47 13.23 4.53
CA GLN A 254 8.05 12.82 5.81
C GLN A 254 7.06 11.94 6.60
N LEU A 255 5.82 12.38 6.74
CA LEU A 255 4.76 11.63 7.43
C LEU A 255 4.52 10.25 6.79
N LEU A 256 4.43 10.19 5.47
CA LEU A 256 4.19 8.96 4.74
C LEU A 256 5.43 8.06 4.63
N GLY A 257 6.62 8.56 4.88
CA GLY A 257 7.87 7.82 4.74
C GLY A 257 8.11 7.38 3.29
N HIS A 258 7.92 8.31 2.35
CA HIS A 258 8.24 8.12 0.94
C HIS A 258 9.75 8.37 0.74
N SER A 259 10.47 7.35 0.33
CA SER A 259 11.90 7.46 -0.05
C SER A 259 12.10 7.84 -1.52
N ASP A 260 11.02 7.88 -2.32
CA ASP A 260 11.06 8.10 -3.77
C ASP A 260 10.08 9.21 -4.17
N ILE A 261 10.59 10.19 -4.91
CA ILE A 261 9.84 11.35 -5.44
C ILE A 261 8.72 10.90 -6.38
N SER A 262 8.91 9.78 -7.10
CA SER A 262 7.91 9.26 -8.04
C SER A 262 6.55 8.94 -7.40
N THR A 263 6.57 8.50 -6.14
CA THR A 263 5.33 8.24 -5.38
C THR A 263 4.58 9.54 -5.03
N THR A 264 5.30 10.65 -5.00
CA THR A 264 4.75 11.96 -4.64
C THR A 264 4.17 12.69 -5.84
N GLN A 265 4.61 12.37 -7.05
CA GLN A 265 4.05 12.92 -8.30
C GLN A 265 2.55 12.64 -8.45
N ILE A 266 2.05 11.57 -7.80
CA ILE A 266 0.61 11.24 -7.78
C ILE A 266 -0.21 12.36 -7.15
N TYR A 267 0.37 13.15 -6.24
CA TYR A 267 -0.32 14.23 -5.53
C TYR A 267 -0.15 15.62 -6.16
N MET A 268 0.65 15.74 -7.22
CA MET A 268 0.88 17.02 -7.89
C MET A 268 -0.41 17.64 -8.44
N HIS A 269 -1.35 16.81 -8.92
CA HIS A 269 -2.63 17.29 -9.42
C HIS A 269 -3.46 18.03 -8.35
N VAL A 270 -3.35 17.62 -7.06
CA VAL A 270 -4.05 18.30 -5.95
C VAL A 270 -3.46 19.69 -5.70
N LEU A 271 -2.13 19.80 -5.82
CA LEU A 271 -1.45 21.10 -5.72
C LEU A 271 -1.80 22.01 -6.90
N ASP A 272 -1.87 21.47 -8.12
CA ASP A 272 -2.26 22.22 -9.31
C ASP A 272 -3.69 22.76 -9.22
N GLU A 273 -4.64 21.94 -8.77
CA GLU A 273 -6.03 22.37 -8.55
C GLU A 273 -6.13 23.44 -7.47
N ARG A 274 -5.35 23.28 -6.39
CA ARG A 274 -5.30 24.26 -5.31
C ARG A 274 -4.70 25.58 -5.79
N LEU A 275 -3.59 25.57 -6.53
CA LEU A 275 -2.98 26.74 -7.12
C LEU A 275 -3.96 27.45 -8.07
N LYS A 276 -4.69 26.71 -8.91
CA LYS A 276 -5.74 27.28 -9.77
C LYS A 276 -6.81 27.99 -8.95
N LYS A 277 -7.32 27.35 -7.87
CA LYS A 277 -8.31 27.95 -6.98
C LYS A 277 -7.77 29.22 -6.29
N LEU A 278 -6.53 29.19 -5.79
CA LEU A 278 -5.88 30.36 -5.17
C LEU A 278 -5.74 31.50 -6.17
N VAL A 279 -5.26 31.23 -7.38
CA VAL A 279 -5.15 32.24 -8.44
C VAL A 279 -6.52 32.79 -8.79
N GLN A 280 -7.52 31.95 -9.00
CA GLN A 280 -8.90 32.39 -9.30
C GLN A 280 -9.51 33.22 -8.17
N THR A 281 -9.16 32.92 -6.91
CA THR A 281 -9.75 33.60 -5.74
C THR A 281 -9.02 34.92 -5.41
N HIS A 282 -7.70 34.95 -5.55
CA HIS A 282 -6.83 36.03 -5.06
C HIS A 282 -6.08 36.78 -6.17
N HIS A 283 -6.33 36.48 -7.46
CA HIS A 283 -5.64 37.17 -8.55
C HIS A 283 -6.03 38.67 -8.57
N PRO A 284 -5.06 39.58 -8.60
CA PRO A 284 -5.34 41.04 -8.56
C PRO A 284 -6.26 41.53 -9.70
N LEU A 285 -6.27 40.83 -10.84
CA LEU A 285 -7.09 41.16 -12.01
C LEU A 285 -8.46 40.45 -12.02
N LYS A 286 -8.90 39.90 -10.88
CA LYS A 286 -10.23 39.29 -10.76
C LYS A 286 -11.30 40.37 -10.87
N GLY A 287 -11.90 40.50 -12.05
CA GLY A 287 -12.93 41.53 -12.32
C GLY A 287 -12.71 42.35 -13.58
N PHE A 288 -11.55 42.27 -14.23
CA PHE A 288 -11.37 42.85 -15.55
C PHE A 288 -12.01 41.91 -16.59
N LYS A 289 -13.23 42.23 -17.01
CA LYS A 289 -13.78 41.73 -18.26
C LYS A 289 -13.08 42.42 -19.40
N LEU A 290 -12.34 41.72 -20.24
CA LEU A 290 -11.93 42.16 -21.56
C LEU A 290 -13.18 42.20 -22.48
#